data_f500868e9bf471864d549ad791d57ddb
#
_entry.id   f500868e9bf471864d549ad791d57ddb
#
_cell.length_a   1.000
_cell.length_b   1.000
_cell.length_c   1.000
_cell.angle_alpha   90.00
_cell.angle_beta   90.00
_cell.angle_gamma   90.00
#
_symmetry.space_group_name_H-M   'P 1'
#
loop_
_entity.id
_entity.type
_entity.pdbx_description
1 polymer ?
#
loop_
_entity_poly.entity_id
_entity_poly.type
_entity_poly.pdbx_seq_one_letter_code
_entity_poly.pdbx_strand_id
1 'polypeptide(L)'
;MIKSQNNIHVHTSQSVSINAEVNSTLLSDAIHTIAKSDIYNQAQNQILHQVGESTITTKGDSVIIKAGGVEVIIDSNGLVVKGGEIKSE
;
A
#
# COMPACT_ATOMS: atom_id res chain seq x y z
N MET A 1 -3.44 -22.71 15.09
CA MET A 1 -2.84 -22.43 13.76
C MET A 1 -3.56 -23.24 12.70
N ILE A 2 -3.92 -22.60 11.61
CA ILE A 2 -4.49 -23.26 10.43
C ILE A 2 -3.37 -23.50 9.45
N LYS A 3 -3.20 -24.76 9.02
CA LYS A 3 -2.07 -25.13 8.19
C LYS A 3 -2.51 -26.11 7.11
N SER A 4 -2.09 -25.88 5.87
CA SER A 4 -2.43 -26.72 4.74
C SER A 4 -1.28 -26.76 3.76
N GLN A 5 -1.04 -27.93 3.15
CA GLN A 5 -0.04 -28.07 2.09
C GLN A 5 -0.54 -27.59 0.73
N ASN A 6 -1.84 -27.58 0.52
CA ASN A 6 -2.43 -27.20 -0.77
C ASN A 6 -3.13 -25.86 -0.71
N ASN A 7 -4.36 -25.84 -0.28
CA ASN A 7 -5.17 -24.63 -0.31
C ASN A 7 -5.98 -24.45 0.95
N ILE A 8 -6.14 -23.19 1.35
CA ILE A 8 -7.09 -22.80 2.37
C ILE A 8 -8.04 -21.82 1.71
N HIS A 9 -9.33 -22.16 1.68
CA HIS A 9 -10.36 -21.30 1.13
C HIS A 9 -11.28 -20.83 2.25
N VAL A 10 -11.51 -19.52 2.30
CA VAL A 10 -12.50 -18.94 3.21
C VAL A 10 -13.57 -18.30 2.36
N HIS A 11 -14.80 -18.75 2.54
CA HIS A 11 -15.94 -18.26 1.79
C HIS A 11 -17.10 -17.97 2.73
N THR A 12 -17.68 -16.79 2.59
CA THR A 12 -18.84 -16.39 3.37
C THR A 12 -19.74 -15.51 2.52
N SER A 13 -21.03 -15.55 2.77
CA SER A 13 -21.99 -14.72 2.06
C SER A 13 -22.10 -13.31 2.67
N GLN A 14 -21.45 -13.04 3.80
CA GLN A 14 -21.53 -11.73 4.44
C GLN A 14 -20.18 -11.12 4.71
N SER A 15 -19.47 -11.53 5.75
CA SER A 15 -18.25 -10.85 6.16
C SER A 15 -17.18 -11.80 6.63
N VAL A 16 -15.93 -11.42 6.39
CA VAL A 16 -14.76 -12.03 7.02
C VAL A 16 -14.01 -10.92 7.74
N SER A 17 -13.70 -11.13 9.01
CA SER A 17 -12.93 -10.17 9.82
C SER A 17 -11.70 -10.85 10.38
N ILE A 18 -10.56 -10.18 10.28
CA ILE A 18 -9.29 -10.64 10.85
C ILE A 18 -8.77 -9.52 11.75
N ASN A 19 -8.62 -9.83 13.04
CA ASN A 19 -8.07 -8.91 14.03
C ASN A 19 -6.80 -9.48 14.63
N ALA A 20 -5.76 -8.65 14.68
CA ALA A 20 -4.51 -8.98 15.37
C ALA A 20 -4.10 -7.79 16.23
N GLU A 21 -3.71 -8.03 17.47
CA GLU A 21 -3.33 -6.93 18.37
C GLU A 21 -2.04 -6.25 17.94
N VAL A 22 -1.09 -6.99 17.40
CA VAL A 22 0.22 -6.46 17.06
C VAL A 22 0.47 -6.49 15.57
N ASN A 23 0.52 -7.66 14.96
CA ASN A 23 0.86 -7.79 13.55
C ASN A 23 -0.06 -8.75 12.82
N SER A 24 -0.38 -8.40 11.59
CA SER A 24 -0.98 -9.32 10.63
C SER A 24 -0.10 -9.31 9.39
N THR A 25 0.40 -10.46 9.00
CA THR A 25 1.34 -10.58 7.87
C THR A 25 0.80 -11.54 6.85
N LEU A 26 0.83 -11.12 5.59
CA LEU A 26 0.47 -11.97 4.46
C LEU A 26 1.70 -12.05 3.54
N LEU A 27 2.24 -13.26 3.37
CA LEU A 27 3.42 -13.49 2.56
C LEU A 27 3.15 -14.61 1.56
N SER A 28 3.40 -14.34 0.29
CA SER A 28 3.24 -15.33 -0.77
C SER A 28 3.97 -14.84 -2.02
N ASP A 29 4.04 -15.68 -3.05
CA ASP A 29 4.60 -15.27 -4.34
C ASP A 29 3.78 -14.14 -4.96
N ALA A 30 2.47 -14.21 -4.83
CA ALA A 30 1.58 -13.17 -5.34
C ALA A 30 0.41 -12.97 -4.38
N ILE A 31 0.03 -11.72 -4.21
CA ILE A 31 -1.12 -11.34 -3.39
C ILE A 31 -2.08 -10.57 -4.27
N HIS A 32 -3.30 -11.09 -4.40
CA HIS A 32 -4.36 -10.45 -5.17
C HIS A 32 -5.43 -9.93 -4.25
N THR A 33 -5.69 -8.63 -4.33
CA THR A 33 -6.77 -7.99 -3.58
C THR A 33 -7.73 -7.40 -4.60
N ILE A 34 -8.92 -7.96 -4.69
CA ILE A 34 -9.90 -7.56 -5.70
C ILE A 34 -11.25 -7.31 -5.01
N ALA A 35 -11.83 -6.15 -5.27
CA ALA A 35 -13.14 -5.79 -4.76
C ALA A 35 -14.02 -5.36 -5.93
N LYS A 36 -15.33 -5.61 -5.82
CA LYS A 36 -16.27 -5.16 -6.85
C LYS A 36 -16.51 -3.66 -6.79
N SER A 37 -16.43 -3.08 -5.61
CA SER A 37 -16.68 -1.66 -5.41
C SER A 37 -15.47 -0.93 -4.86
N ASP A 38 -15.08 -1.23 -3.62
CA ASP A 38 -14.12 -0.40 -2.91
C ASP A 38 -13.08 -1.22 -2.17
N ILE A 39 -11.87 -0.68 -2.11
CA ILE A 39 -10.80 -1.18 -1.24
C ILE A 39 -10.37 -0.02 -0.35
N TYR A 40 -10.47 -0.19 0.96
CA TYR A 40 -10.07 0.82 1.94
C TYR A 40 -8.81 0.36 2.65
N ASN A 41 -7.76 1.18 2.57
CA ASN A 41 -6.54 0.98 3.34
C ASN A 41 -6.35 2.21 4.21
N GLN A 42 -6.27 2.02 5.51
CA GLN A 42 -6.17 3.13 6.46
C GLN A 42 -5.15 2.82 7.54
N ALA A 43 -4.32 3.78 7.86
CA ALA A 43 -3.34 3.68 8.94
C ALA A 43 -3.25 5.02 9.67
N GLN A 44 -2.86 5.00 10.94
CA GLN A 44 -2.69 6.23 11.71
C GLN A 44 -1.42 6.98 11.34
N ASN A 45 -0.35 6.25 11.05
CA ASN A 45 0.95 6.87 10.81
C ASN A 45 1.28 6.97 9.33
N GLN A 46 1.32 5.84 8.63
CA GLN A 46 1.66 5.87 7.21
C GLN A 46 1.25 4.59 6.50
N ILE A 47 1.10 4.69 5.19
CA ILE A 47 0.95 3.55 4.30
C ILE A 47 2.12 3.62 3.31
N LEU A 48 2.87 2.53 3.20
CA LEU A 48 4.03 2.44 2.33
C LEU A 48 3.83 1.37 1.27
N HIS A 49 4.00 1.75 0.01
CA HIS A 49 4.09 0.82 -1.11
C HIS A 49 5.54 0.84 -1.60
N GLN A 50 6.16 -0.33 -1.69
CA GLN A 50 7.58 -0.40 -2.07
C GLN A 50 7.84 -1.54 -3.04
N VAL A 51 8.56 -1.23 -4.10
CA VAL A 51 9.13 -2.21 -5.03
C VAL A 51 10.56 -1.78 -5.30
N GLY A 52 11.54 -2.58 -4.82
CA GLY A 52 12.93 -2.20 -4.93
C GLY A 52 13.18 -0.84 -4.25
N GLU A 53 13.70 0.12 -5.01
CA GLU A 53 13.97 1.48 -4.51
C GLU A 53 12.83 2.46 -4.81
N SER A 54 11.78 2.00 -5.50
CA SER A 54 10.62 2.84 -5.79
C SER A 54 9.60 2.76 -4.67
N THR A 55 9.11 3.90 -4.20
CA THR A 55 8.18 3.96 -3.08
C THR A 55 7.08 4.98 -3.30
N ILE A 56 5.91 4.69 -2.74
CA ILE A 56 4.84 5.65 -2.55
C ILE A 56 4.49 5.64 -1.07
N THR A 57 4.67 6.77 -0.41
CA THR A 57 4.41 6.88 1.03
C THR A 57 3.30 7.89 1.25
N THR A 58 2.24 7.48 1.95
CA THR A 58 1.17 8.36 2.36
C THR A 58 1.24 8.56 3.87
N LYS A 59 1.37 9.80 4.30
CA LYS A 59 1.38 10.18 5.71
C LYS A 59 0.19 11.10 5.98
N GLY A 60 0.02 11.52 7.24
CA GLY A 60 -1.12 12.34 7.61
C GLY A 60 -1.29 13.62 6.79
N ASP A 61 -0.21 14.26 6.41
CA ASP A 61 -0.24 15.55 5.72
C ASP A 61 0.57 15.58 4.42
N SER A 62 1.05 14.43 3.95
CA SER A 62 1.87 14.41 2.75
C SER A 62 1.80 13.09 2.00
N VAL A 63 2.09 13.17 0.70
CA VAL A 63 2.30 12.02 -0.17
C VAL A 63 3.65 12.20 -0.83
N ILE A 64 4.51 11.16 -0.75
CA ILE A 64 5.86 11.19 -1.30
C ILE A 64 6.02 10.03 -2.27
N ILE A 65 6.40 10.35 -3.50
CA ILE A 65 6.64 9.35 -4.55
C ILE A 65 8.11 9.44 -4.96
N LYS A 66 8.82 8.32 -4.86
CA LYS A 66 10.24 8.25 -5.22
C LYS A 66 10.46 7.17 -6.27
N ALA A 67 11.20 7.50 -7.31
CA ALA A 67 11.60 6.53 -8.31
C ALA A 67 12.77 7.09 -9.13
N GLY A 68 13.80 6.27 -9.38
CA GLY A 68 14.88 6.62 -10.28
C GLY A 68 15.64 7.89 -9.91
N GLY A 69 15.78 8.19 -8.62
CA GLY A 69 16.46 9.41 -8.16
C GLY A 69 15.59 10.67 -8.18
N VAL A 70 14.34 10.54 -8.60
CA VAL A 70 13.37 11.64 -8.60
C VAL A 70 12.43 11.48 -7.43
N GLU A 71 12.10 12.59 -6.78
CA GLU A 71 11.17 12.62 -5.65
C GLU A 71 10.08 13.66 -5.88
N VAL A 72 8.83 13.25 -5.74
CA VAL A 72 7.67 14.14 -5.79
C VAL A 72 7.05 14.20 -4.41
N ILE A 73 6.88 15.41 -3.88
CA ILE A 73 6.30 15.62 -2.55
C ILE A 73 5.08 16.51 -2.70
N ILE A 74 3.95 16.05 -2.16
CA ILE A 74 2.72 16.83 -2.07
C ILE A 74 2.42 17.00 -0.59
N ASP A 75 2.33 18.23 -0.13
CA ASP A 75 2.02 18.53 1.27
C ASP A 75 1.22 19.85 1.37
N SER A 76 1.11 20.39 2.59
CA SER A 76 0.35 21.62 2.81
C SER A 76 0.97 22.86 2.14
N ASN A 77 2.22 22.78 1.74
CA ASN A 77 2.92 23.88 1.07
C ASN A 77 2.86 23.81 -0.45
N GLY A 78 2.39 22.70 -0.99
CA GLY A 78 2.20 22.53 -2.42
C GLY A 78 2.90 21.29 -2.96
N LEU A 79 3.29 21.38 -4.22
CA LEU A 79 3.91 20.28 -4.98
C LEU A 79 5.38 20.61 -5.25
N VAL A 80 6.26 19.69 -4.86
CA VAL A 80 7.71 19.83 -5.06
C VAL A 80 8.22 18.63 -5.83
N VAL A 81 9.04 18.88 -6.86
CA VAL A 81 9.76 17.83 -7.61
C VAL A 81 11.26 18.05 -7.43
N LYS A 82 11.95 17.01 -6.94
CA LYS A 82 13.40 17.04 -6.71
C LYS A 82 14.12 15.99 -7.53
N GLY A 83 15.31 16.30 -7.99
CA GLY A 83 16.18 15.36 -8.69
C GLY A 83 15.82 15.11 -10.13
N GLY A 84 14.87 15.83 -10.67
CA GLY A 84 14.44 15.65 -12.05
C GLY A 84 13.71 16.87 -12.56
N GLU A 85 13.01 16.69 -13.67
CA GLU A 85 12.25 17.77 -14.28
C GLU A 85 10.82 17.32 -14.59
N ILE A 86 9.94 18.30 -14.70
CA ILE A 86 8.57 18.06 -15.12
C ILE A 86 8.53 18.16 -16.64
N LYS A 87 8.06 17.09 -17.28
CA LYS A 87 7.95 17.03 -18.74
C LYS A 87 6.48 17.03 -19.14
N SER A 88 6.17 17.79 -20.16
CA SER A 88 4.84 17.89 -20.73
C SER A 88 4.90 17.55 -22.21
N GLU A 89 4.05 16.62 -22.65
CA GLU A 89 3.99 16.19 -24.04
C GLU A 89 2.68 16.58 -24.68
#